data_08a6b2a8ba81dabb39dcd1ef6b8c3f97
#
_entry.id   08a6b2a8ba81dabb39dcd1ef6b8c3f97
#
_cell.length_a   1.000
_cell.length_b   1.000
_cell.length_c   1.000
_cell.angle_alpha   90.00
_cell.angle_beta   90.00
_cell.angle_gamma   90.00
#
_symmetry.space_group_name_H-M   'P 1'
#
loop_
_entity.id
_entity.type
_entity.pdbx_description
1 polymer ?
#
loop_
_entity_poly.entity_id
_entity_poly.type
_entity_poly.pdbx_seq_one_letter_code
_entity_poly.pdbx_strand_id
1 'polypeptide(L)'
;MEYRTLGRTGWNVSAISFGAWAIGADWGSVDEATAMATLHEAVDLGINFFDTADVYGDGRSERLIARLKKERPGEEIIVATKAGRRLNPHTAAGYNRENLTAFIERSL
;
A
#
# COMPACT_ATOMS: atom_id res chain seq x y z
N MET A 1 -5.87 16.88 11.06
CA MET A 1 -6.41 15.83 10.17
C MET A 1 -7.81 15.46 10.62
N GLU A 2 -8.71 15.34 9.67
CA GLU A 2 -10.06 14.83 9.91
C GLU A 2 -10.09 13.31 9.70
N TYR A 3 -10.85 12.58 10.54
CA TYR A 3 -10.98 11.13 10.46
C TYR A 3 -12.43 10.72 10.24
N ARG A 4 -12.64 9.62 9.52
CA ARG A 4 -13.96 9.09 9.22
C ARG A 4 -13.98 7.56 9.32
N THR A 5 -15.07 7.02 9.81
CA THR A 5 -15.24 5.56 9.87
C THR A 5 -15.35 4.98 8.47
N LEU A 6 -14.52 4.00 8.16
CA LEU A 6 -14.53 3.28 6.89
C LEU A 6 -15.61 2.19 6.89
N GLY A 7 -16.84 2.59 6.57
CA GLY A 7 -17.97 1.68 6.49
C GLY A 7 -18.11 0.80 7.74
N ARG A 8 -18.43 -0.47 7.52
CA ARG A 8 -18.61 -1.45 8.61
C ARG A 8 -17.32 -2.07 9.16
N THR A 9 -16.14 -1.63 8.67
CA THR A 9 -14.85 -2.10 9.23
C THR A 9 -14.62 -1.62 10.65
N GLY A 10 -15.25 -0.50 11.04
CA GLY A 10 -15.02 0.16 12.31
C GLY A 10 -13.69 0.93 12.37
N TRP A 11 -12.88 0.89 11.31
CA TRP A 11 -11.63 1.63 11.25
C TRP A 11 -11.87 3.13 11.08
N ASN A 12 -11.15 3.90 11.86
CA ASN A 12 -11.21 5.36 11.80
C ASN A 12 -10.04 5.85 10.94
N VAL A 13 -10.30 6.09 9.66
CA VAL A 13 -9.28 6.44 8.68
C VAL A 13 -9.18 7.93 8.45
N SER A 14 -7.98 8.43 8.17
CA SER A 14 -7.77 9.83 7.80
C SER A 14 -8.54 10.16 6.52
N ALA A 15 -9.14 11.35 6.49
CA ALA A 15 -9.92 11.83 5.34
C ALA A 15 -9.05 11.98 4.08
N ILE A 16 -7.75 12.21 4.27
CA ILE A 16 -6.72 12.18 3.23
C ILE A 16 -5.94 10.88 3.39
N SER A 17 -5.81 10.11 2.32
CA SER A 17 -5.00 8.89 2.27
C SER A 17 -3.73 9.12 1.47
N PHE A 18 -2.74 8.25 1.70
CA PHE A 18 -1.49 8.26 0.94
C PHE A 18 -1.56 7.27 -0.22
N GLY A 19 -1.48 7.78 -1.45
CA GLY A 19 -1.37 6.96 -2.65
C GLY A 19 0.11 6.60 -2.91
N ALA A 20 0.44 5.34 -2.82
CA ALA A 20 1.83 4.86 -2.82
C ALA A 20 2.38 4.46 -4.20
N TRP A 21 1.74 4.85 -5.28
CA TRP A 21 2.22 4.48 -6.62
C TRP A 21 3.58 5.11 -6.92
N ALA A 22 3.75 6.39 -6.66
CA ALA A 22 4.98 7.11 -6.97
C ALA A 22 6.22 6.55 -6.25
N ILE A 23 6.07 6.07 -5.01
CA ILE A 23 7.19 5.48 -4.26
C ILE A 23 7.60 4.09 -4.79
N GLY A 24 6.79 3.48 -5.65
CA GLY A 24 7.18 2.30 -6.43
C GLY A 24 8.19 2.59 -7.54
N ALA A 25 8.48 3.88 -7.79
CA ALA A 25 9.35 4.39 -8.85
C ALA A 25 8.81 4.20 -10.28
N ASP A 26 7.50 3.95 -10.43
CA ASP A 26 6.87 3.82 -11.75
C ASP A 26 6.74 5.15 -12.49
N TRP A 27 6.80 6.28 -11.77
CA TRP A 27 6.72 7.65 -12.31
C TRP A 27 8.06 8.33 -12.47
N GLY A 28 9.14 7.60 -12.28
CA GLY A 28 10.50 8.11 -12.31
C GLY A 28 11.30 7.61 -11.12
N SER A 29 12.58 7.98 -11.07
CA SER A 29 13.46 7.54 -10.00
C SER A 29 13.13 8.27 -8.69
N VAL A 30 12.75 7.50 -7.68
CA VAL A 30 12.61 7.96 -6.29
C VAL A 30 13.49 7.08 -5.42
N ASP A 31 14.51 7.66 -4.78
CA ASP A 31 15.37 6.88 -3.90
C ASP A 31 14.64 6.45 -2.61
N GLU A 32 15.12 5.39 -1.99
CA GLU A 32 14.47 4.81 -0.82
C GLU A 32 14.44 5.76 0.38
N ALA A 33 15.49 6.55 0.57
CA ALA A 33 15.54 7.53 1.67
C ALA A 33 14.48 8.60 1.53
N THR A 34 14.28 9.12 0.32
CA THR A 34 13.23 10.11 0.00
C THR A 34 11.85 9.49 0.18
N ALA A 35 11.64 8.27 -0.32
CA ALA A 35 10.38 7.56 -0.16
C ALA A 35 10.03 7.34 1.32
N MET A 36 10.98 6.89 2.13
CA MET A 36 10.77 6.68 3.56
C MET A 36 10.53 7.99 4.31
N ALA A 37 11.26 9.05 3.99
CA ALA A 37 11.04 10.37 4.59
C ALA A 37 9.60 10.87 4.31
N THR A 38 9.13 10.69 3.07
CA THR A 38 7.76 11.06 2.67
C THR A 38 6.71 10.25 3.43
N LEU A 39 6.93 8.95 3.60
CA LEU A 39 6.04 8.07 4.36
C LEU A 39 5.98 8.47 5.85
N HIS A 40 7.13 8.75 6.46
CA HIS A 40 7.20 9.22 7.86
C HIS A 40 6.49 10.57 8.04
N GLU A 41 6.72 11.51 7.13
CA GLU A 41 6.03 12.81 7.15
C GLU A 41 4.51 12.64 7.03
N ALA A 42 4.04 11.74 6.18
CA ALA A 42 2.61 11.44 6.05
C ALA A 42 2.01 10.98 7.38
N VAL A 43 2.68 10.09 8.10
CA VAL A 43 2.25 9.64 9.43
C VAL A 43 2.27 10.79 10.43
N ASP A 44 3.32 11.61 10.44
CA ASP A 44 3.44 12.77 11.34
C ASP A 44 2.32 13.81 11.11
N LEU A 45 1.83 13.91 9.88
CA LEU A 45 0.67 14.76 9.51
C LEU A 45 -0.69 14.12 9.83
N GLY A 46 -0.70 12.91 10.37
CA GLY A 46 -1.90 12.21 10.81
C GLY A 46 -2.52 11.29 9.76
N ILE A 47 -1.87 11.04 8.63
CA ILE A 47 -2.33 10.05 7.65
C ILE A 47 -2.11 8.65 8.23
N ASN A 48 -3.19 7.85 8.26
CA ASN A 48 -3.14 6.46 8.74
C ASN A 48 -3.65 5.45 7.71
N PHE A 49 -4.02 5.90 6.51
CA PHE A 49 -4.52 5.03 5.44
C PHE A 49 -3.63 5.13 4.20
N PHE A 50 -3.07 4.01 3.77
CA PHE A 50 -2.10 3.92 2.67
C PHE A 50 -2.63 2.97 1.59
N ASP A 51 -2.78 3.49 0.37
CA ASP A 51 -3.20 2.71 -0.80
C ASP A 51 -1.97 2.33 -1.62
N THR A 52 -1.77 1.04 -1.82
CA THR A 52 -0.67 0.46 -2.59
C THR A 52 -1.15 -0.65 -3.52
N ALA A 53 -0.23 -1.32 -4.20
CA ALA A 53 -0.49 -2.51 -4.99
C ALA A 53 0.78 -3.35 -5.11
N ASP A 54 0.59 -4.65 -5.32
CA ASP A 54 1.69 -5.59 -5.53
C ASP A 54 2.57 -5.26 -6.74
N VAL A 55 1.97 -4.64 -7.78
CA VAL A 55 2.69 -4.25 -9.02
C VAL A 55 3.45 -2.93 -8.89
N TYR A 56 3.24 -2.13 -7.87
CA TYR A 56 3.93 -0.84 -7.73
C TYR A 56 5.42 -1.04 -7.45
N GLY A 57 6.26 -0.86 -8.48
CA GLY A 57 7.69 -1.14 -8.42
C GLY A 57 7.99 -2.62 -8.17
N ASP A 58 7.12 -3.52 -8.62
CA ASP A 58 7.24 -4.98 -8.41
C ASP A 58 7.45 -5.34 -6.93
N GLY A 59 6.58 -4.84 -6.07
CA GLY A 59 6.61 -5.08 -4.62
C GLY A 59 7.40 -4.04 -3.83
N ARG A 60 8.07 -3.10 -4.48
CA ARG A 60 8.86 -2.06 -3.80
C ARG A 60 7.99 -1.21 -2.87
N SER A 61 6.83 -0.74 -3.35
CA SER A 61 5.91 0.06 -2.55
C SER A 61 5.41 -0.68 -1.32
N GLU A 62 5.01 -1.93 -1.47
CA GLU A 62 4.59 -2.77 -0.34
C GLU A 62 5.71 -2.95 0.68
N ARG A 63 6.96 -3.20 0.24
CA ARG A 63 8.11 -3.35 1.13
C ARG A 63 8.43 -2.07 1.90
N LEU A 64 8.33 -0.90 1.26
CA LEU A 64 8.54 0.38 1.93
C LEU A 64 7.48 0.65 3.00
N ILE A 65 6.22 0.35 2.72
CA ILE A 65 5.14 0.47 3.71
C ILE A 65 5.31 -0.55 4.86
N ALA A 66 5.73 -1.77 4.56
CA ALA A 66 6.04 -2.76 5.59
C ALA A 66 7.18 -2.28 6.52
N ARG A 67 8.21 -1.65 5.94
CA ARG A 67 9.28 -1.00 6.71
C ARG A 67 8.75 0.13 7.58
N LEU A 68 7.89 1.00 7.03
CA LEU A 68 7.26 2.07 7.79
C LEU A 68 6.51 1.52 9.03
N LYS A 69 5.71 0.48 8.85
CA LYS A 69 5.00 -0.18 9.97
C LYS A 69 5.95 -0.68 11.04
N LYS A 70 7.09 -1.24 10.63
CA LYS A 70 8.12 -1.77 11.52
C LYS A 70 8.84 -0.67 12.29
N GLU A 71 9.08 0.47 11.65
CA GLU A 71 9.73 1.65 12.25
C GLU A 71 8.79 2.49 13.12
N ARG A 72 7.47 2.32 12.95
CA ARG A 72 6.43 3.06 13.67
C ARG A 72 5.43 2.12 14.36
N PRO A 73 5.87 1.26 15.28
CA PRO A 73 5.02 0.22 15.89
C PRO A 73 3.89 0.77 16.78
N GLY A 74 4.01 2.02 17.25
CA GLY A 74 2.99 2.70 18.04
C GLY A 74 1.89 3.37 17.23
N GLU A 75 2.00 3.38 15.90
CA GLU A 75 1.05 4.03 15.00
C GLU A 75 0.08 3.02 14.40
N GLU A 76 -1.20 3.38 14.30
CA GLU A 76 -2.17 2.62 13.52
C GLU A 76 -1.98 2.95 12.04
N ILE A 77 -1.43 2.02 11.29
CA ILE A 77 -1.20 2.14 9.84
C ILE A 77 -2.04 1.10 9.13
N ILE A 78 -3.09 1.56 8.45
CA ILE A 78 -4.04 0.75 7.69
C ILE A 78 -3.59 0.75 6.23
N VAL A 79 -3.46 -0.43 5.64
CA VAL A 79 -2.94 -0.59 4.28
C VAL A 79 -3.96 -1.30 3.41
N ALA A 80 -4.31 -0.69 2.28
CA ALA A 80 -5.04 -1.32 1.20
C ALA A 80 -4.07 -1.66 0.08
N THR A 81 -4.00 -2.92 -0.30
CA THR A 81 -3.24 -3.36 -1.46
C THR A 81 -4.15 -4.02 -2.49
N LYS A 82 -3.59 -4.38 -3.65
CA LYS A 82 -4.35 -4.91 -4.79
C LYS A 82 -3.66 -6.15 -5.33
N ALA A 83 -4.45 -7.08 -5.82
CA ALA A 83 -3.99 -8.28 -6.50
C ALA A 83 -4.70 -8.46 -7.84
N GLY A 84 -4.02 -9.04 -8.83
CA GLY A 84 -4.62 -9.39 -10.12
C GLY A 84 -3.94 -8.76 -11.34
N ARG A 85 -3.34 -7.60 -11.23
CA ARG A 85 -2.65 -6.95 -12.38
C ARG A 85 -1.42 -7.71 -12.88
N ARG A 86 -0.91 -8.65 -12.09
CA ARG A 86 0.20 -9.54 -12.48
C ARG A 86 -0.22 -10.66 -13.43
N LEU A 87 -1.52 -10.84 -13.70
CA LEU A 87 -2.01 -11.85 -14.63
C LEU A 87 -1.39 -11.67 -16.01
N ASN A 88 -0.89 -12.78 -16.57
CA ASN A 88 -0.38 -12.82 -17.95
C ASN A 88 -0.75 -14.20 -18.56
N PRO A 89 -1.70 -14.26 -19.52
CA PRO A 89 -2.48 -13.14 -20.06
C PRO A 89 -3.45 -12.55 -19.04
N HIS A 90 -3.71 -11.25 -19.16
CA HIS A 90 -4.62 -10.55 -18.26
C HIS A 90 -6.07 -10.68 -18.77
N THR A 91 -6.72 -11.74 -18.34
CA THR A 91 -8.09 -12.10 -18.74
C THR A 91 -9.00 -12.29 -17.53
N ALA A 92 -10.31 -12.15 -17.74
CA ALA A 92 -11.29 -12.38 -16.65
C ALA A 92 -11.18 -13.78 -16.05
N ALA A 93 -10.91 -14.81 -16.86
CA ALA A 93 -10.75 -16.19 -16.40
C ALA A 93 -9.55 -16.37 -15.44
N GLY A 94 -8.55 -15.49 -15.53
CA GLY A 94 -7.39 -15.50 -14.64
C GLY A 94 -7.68 -15.03 -13.22
N TYR A 95 -8.79 -14.34 -12.99
CA TYR A 95 -9.25 -13.95 -11.64
C TYR A 95 -9.93 -15.15 -10.97
N ASN A 96 -9.14 -16.15 -10.61
CA ASN A 96 -9.59 -17.35 -9.96
C ASN A 96 -8.91 -17.49 -8.58
N ARG A 97 -9.40 -18.43 -7.78
CA ARG A 97 -8.91 -18.63 -6.41
C ARG A 97 -7.41 -18.94 -6.36
N GLU A 98 -6.93 -19.79 -7.25
CA GLU A 98 -5.52 -20.21 -7.28
C GLU A 98 -4.60 -19.03 -7.54
N ASN A 99 -4.85 -18.25 -8.60
CA ASN A 99 -4.03 -17.08 -8.95
C ASN A 99 -4.09 -15.99 -7.88
N LEU A 100 -5.28 -15.68 -7.38
CA LEU A 100 -5.43 -14.67 -6.34
C LEU A 100 -4.74 -15.07 -5.03
N THR A 101 -4.84 -16.35 -4.64
CA THR A 101 -4.13 -16.88 -3.47
C THR A 101 -2.62 -16.69 -3.65
N ALA A 102 -2.06 -17.08 -4.80
CA ALA A 102 -0.63 -16.94 -5.08
C ALA A 102 -0.17 -15.46 -5.02
N PHE A 103 -0.96 -14.53 -5.55
CA PHE A 103 -0.64 -13.11 -5.48
C PHE A 103 -0.67 -12.57 -4.05
N ILE A 104 -1.66 -12.97 -3.25
CA ILE A 104 -1.77 -12.56 -1.85
C ILE A 104 -0.59 -13.11 -1.03
N GLU A 105 -0.27 -14.38 -1.19
CA GLU A 105 0.88 -15.01 -0.51
C GLU A 105 2.20 -14.33 -0.86
N ARG A 106 2.35 -13.88 -2.10
CA ARG A 106 3.54 -13.13 -2.54
C ARG A 106 3.65 -11.75 -1.87
N SER A 107 2.53 -11.12 -1.51
CA SER A 107 2.48 -9.81 -0.86
C SER A 107 2.69 -9.90 0.67
N LEU A 108 2.59 -11.07 1.25
CA LEU A 108 2.79 -11.30 2.68
C LEU A 108 4.27 -11.49 3.03
#